data_c6d434e3edf7985a0a15afb73d46beae
#
_entry.id   c6d434e3edf7985a0a15afb73d46beae
#
_cell.length_a   1.000
_cell.length_b   1.000
_cell.length_c   1.000
_cell.angle_alpha   90.00
_cell.angle_beta   90.00
_cell.angle_gamma   90.00
#
_symmetry.space_group_name_H-M   'P 1'
#
loop_
_entity.id
_entity.type
_entity.pdbx_description
1 polymer ?
#
loop_
_entity_poly.entity_id
_entity_poly.type
_entity_poly.pdbx_seq_one_letter_code
_entity_poly.pdbx_strand_id
1 'polypeptide(L)'
;DIEDFITNYKNQDKPYTISEEAIDRLKCLYLNGKKQVHVWNVFHDKEFLAGLVWLEDAQRITYLAPLSNEKAKQLHVPTYLINELVKDFQGQQRILDFEGSMVPGVENFYQSFGAHAEPYYYFKKRFINYA
;
A
#
# COMPACT_ATOMS: atom_id res chain seq x y z
N ASP A 1 9.51 5.02 -10.15
CA ASP A 1 9.89 6.35 -9.71
C ASP A 1 8.88 6.90 -8.73
N ILE A 2 9.35 7.36 -7.58
CA ILE A 2 8.48 7.88 -6.51
C ILE A 2 7.75 9.17 -6.93
N GLU A 3 8.34 9.98 -7.77
CA GLU A 3 7.70 11.24 -8.20
C GLU A 3 6.46 10.98 -9.05
N ASP A 4 6.51 10.01 -9.95
CA ASP A 4 5.34 9.60 -10.73
C ASP A 4 4.23 9.07 -9.80
N PHE A 5 4.60 8.24 -8.83
CA PHE A 5 3.65 7.73 -7.84
C PHE A 5 3.00 8.86 -7.05
N ILE A 6 3.79 9.80 -6.53
CA ILE A 6 3.30 10.90 -5.70
C ILE A 6 2.38 11.83 -6.49
N THR A 7 2.74 12.17 -7.73
CA THR A 7 1.91 13.01 -8.58
C THR A 7 0.52 12.40 -8.76
N ASN A 8 0.46 11.12 -9.06
CA ASN A 8 -0.82 10.42 -9.26
C ASN A 8 -1.56 10.18 -7.95
N TYR A 9 -0.84 9.99 -6.84
CA TYR A 9 -1.43 9.82 -5.52
C TYR A 9 -2.14 11.10 -5.05
N LYS A 10 -1.55 12.26 -5.31
CA LYS A 10 -2.18 13.56 -5.01
C LYS A 10 -3.42 13.82 -5.85
N ASN A 11 -3.41 13.38 -7.10
CA ASN A 11 -4.46 13.70 -8.07
C ASN A 11 -5.60 12.69 -8.08
N GLN A 12 -5.54 11.64 -7.26
CA GLN A 12 -6.60 10.65 -7.25
C GLN A 12 -7.88 11.19 -6.61
N ASP A 13 -9.02 10.75 -7.15
CA ASP A 13 -10.33 11.06 -6.61
C ASP A 13 -10.61 10.14 -5.41
N LYS A 14 -10.48 10.69 -4.21
CA LYS A 14 -10.73 9.97 -2.96
C LYS A 14 -11.66 10.77 -2.06
N PRO A 15 -12.45 10.07 -1.22
CA PRO A 15 -13.33 10.75 -0.28
C PRO A 15 -12.59 11.42 0.89
N TYR A 16 -11.27 11.31 0.95
CA TYR A 16 -10.45 11.94 1.99
C TYR A 16 -9.26 12.66 1.37
N THR A 17 -8.84 13.73 2.03
CA THR A 17 -7.66 14.50 1.62
C THR A 17 -6.39 13.86 2.18
N ILE A 18 -5.40 13.66 1.32
CA ILE A 18 -4.08 13.19 1.74
C ILE A 18 -3.28 14.40 2.20
N SER A 19 -2.76 14.35 3.42
CA SER A 19 -2.00 15.47 3.97
C SER A 19 -0.62 15.59 3.32
N GLU A 20 -0.14 16.84 3.19
CA GLU A 20 1.22 17.10 2.71
C GLU A 20 2.26 16.43 3.61
N GLU A 21 2.01 16.37 4.90
CA GLU A 21 2.88 15.69 5.86
C GLU A 21 3.01 14.20 5.55
N ALA A 22 1.91 13.52 5.23
CA ALA A 22 1.93 12.11 4.87
C ALA A 22 2.75 11.87 3.59
N ILE A 23 2.62 12.76 2.61
CA ILE A 23 3.40 12.69 1.36
C ILE A 23 4.87 12.91 1.63
N ASP A 24 5.22 13.89 2.44
CA ASP A 24 6.61 14.17 2.80
C ASP A 24 7.26 12.98 3.53
N ARG A 25 6.51 12.33 4.42
CA ARG A 25 6.95 11.12 5.11
C ARG A 25 7.21 9.97 4.13
N LEU A 26 6.33 9.80 3.15
CA LEU A 26 6.49 8.77 2.13
C LEU A 26 7.74 9.01 1.30
N LYS A 27 7.99 10.26 0.89
CA LYS A 27 9.21 10.64 0.18
C LYS A 27 10.46 10.38 1.00
N CYS A 28 10.45 10.77 2.28
CA CYS A 28 11.57 10.52 3.18
C CYS A 28 11.83 9.03 3.33
N LEU A 29 10.81 8.24 3.49
CA LEU A 29 10.92 6.79 3.60
C LEU A 29 11.60 6.20 2.36
N TYR A 30 11.17 6.60 1.19
CA TYR A 30 11.74 6.13 -0.07
C TYR A 30 13.21 6.54 -0.23
N LEU A 31 13.54 7.81 0.07
CA LEU A 31 14.90 8.33 -0.09
C LEU A 31 15.90 7.70 0.87
N ASN A 32 15.46 7.37 2.08
CA ASN A 32 16.33 6.83 3.13
C ASN A 32 16.36 5.30 3.17
N GLY A 33 15.36 4.64 2.62
CA GLY A 33 15.22 3.19 2.65
C GLY A 33 15.52 2.48 1.34
N LYS A 34 16.54 2.89 0.61
CA LYS A 34 16.83 2.48 -0.79
C LYS A 34 16.83 0.97 -1.07
N LYS A 35 17.19 0.15 -0.09
CA LYS A 35 17.22 -1.30 -0.25
C LYS A 35 15.95 -1.99 0.23
N GLN A 36 15.12 -1.30 0.99
CA GLN A 36 13.95 -1.86 1.65
C GLN A 36 12.64 -1.29 1.15
N VAL A 37 12.68 -0.15 0.48
CA VAL A 37 11.49 0.54 -0.03
C VAL A 37 11.47 0.47 -1.55
N HIS A 38 10.39 -0.06 -2.08
CA HIS A 38 10.23 -0.27 -3.51
C HIS A 38 8.99 0.45 -4.02
N VAL A 39 9.08 0.99 -5.23
CA VAL A 39 7.96 1.64 -5.91
C VAL A 39 7.79 1.00 -7.28
N TRP A 40 6.59 0.48 -7.51
CA TRP A 40 6.18 -0.02 -8.83
C TRP A 40 5.12 0.92 -9.40
N ASN A 41 5.30 1.35 -10.63
CA ASN A 41 4.31 2.11 -11.39
C ASN A 41 3.97 1.35 -12.66
N VAL A 42 2.69 1.33 -12.99
CA VAL A 42 2.18 0.67 -14.19
C VAL A 42 1.62 1.72 -15.14
N PHE A 43 2.12 1.71 -16.37
CA PHE A 43 1.68 2.61 -17.43
C PHE A 43 1.15 1.79 -18.60
N HIS A 44 0.20 2.36 -19.33
CA HIS A 44 -0.25 1.86 -20.62
C HIS A 44 -0.33 3.06 -21.58
N ASP A 45 0.40 3.02 -22.68
CA ASP A 45 0.49 4.12 -23.65
C ASP A 45 0.75 5.47 -22.95
N LYS A 46 1.74 5.52 -22.07
CA LYS A 46 2.13 6.69 -21.27
C LYS A 46 1.09 7.17 -20.25
N GLU A 47 -0.05 6.49 -20.15
CA GLU A 47 -1.06 6.75 -19.12
C GLU A 47 -0.72 5.96 -17.85
N PHE A 48 -0.70 6.63 -16.70
CA PHE A 48 -0.52 5.97 -15.41
C PHE A 48 -1.80 5.22 -15.05
N LEU A 49 -1.68 3.93 -14.75
CA LEU A 49 -2.79 3.08 -14.35
C LEU A 49 -2.79 2.79 -12.84
N ALA A 50 -1.65 2.41 -12.32
CA ALA A 50 -1.56 1.96 -10.95
C ALA A 50 -0.13 2.12 -10.42
N GLY A 51 -0.01 2.14 -9.12
CA GLY A 51 1.26 2.13 -8.44
C GLY A 51 1.17 1.41 -7.12
N LEU A 52 2.32 1.04 -6.61
CA LEU A 52 2.43 0.37 -5.33
C LEU A 52 3.75 0.76 -4.68
N VAL A 53 3.67 1.21 -3.44
CA VAL A 53 4.84 1.31 -2.57
C VAL A 53 4.79 0.12 -1.62
N TRP A 54 5.86 -0.66 -1.59
CA TRP A 54 5.96 -1.80 -0.70
C TRP A 54 7.33 -1.84 -0.02
N LEU A 55 7.37 -2.45 1.13
CA LEU A 55 8.56 -2.54 1.97
C LEU A 55 8.97 -3.99 2.11
N GLU A 56 10.28 -4.23 2.27
CA GLU A 56 10.75 -5.56 2.62
C GLU A 56 11.73 -5.52 3.80
N ASP A 57 11.60 -6.49 4.68
CA ASP A 57 12.62 -6.83 5.67
C ASP A 57 12.87 -8.34 5.64
N ALA A 58 13.65 -8.85 6.59
CA ALA A 58 14.01 -10.27 6.61
C ALA A 58 12.82 -11.21 6.82
N GLN A 59 11.72 -10.72 7.38
CA GLN A 59 10.56 -11.53 7.77
C GLN A 59 9.29 -11.18 7.03
N ARG A 60 9.18 -9.97 6.49
CA ARG A 60 7.91 -9.40 6.05
C ARG A 60 8.04 -8.61 4.76
N ILE A 61 7.05 -8.75 3.91
CA ILE A 61 6.80 -7.85 2.77
C ILE A 61 5.55 -7.06 3.11
N THR A 62 5.67 -5.75 3.20
CA THR A 62 4.57 -4.87 3.59
C THR A 62 4.00 -4.17 2.37
N TYR A 63 2.73 -4.42 2.10
CA TYR A 63 1.94 -3.78 1.05
C TYR A 63 1.45 -2.44 1.62
N LEU A 64 2.23 -1.38 1.40
CA LEU A 64 2.07 -0.14 2.16
C LEU A 64 1.07 0.83 1.55
N ALA A 65 1.27 1.18 0.29
CA ALA A 65 0.47 2.22 -0.36
C ALA A 65 0.11 1.82 -1.78
N PRO A 66 -1.06 1.23 -1.99
CA PRO A 66 -1.58 0.95 -3.32
C PRO A 66 -2.29 2.17 -3.91
N LEU A 67 -2.21 2.31 -5.22
CA LEU A 67 -2.89 3.34 -5.98
C LEU A 67 -3.36 2.75 -7.30
N SER A 68 -4.64 2.94 -7.64
CA SER A 68 -5.22 2.46 -8.89
C SER A 68 -6.29 3.41 -9.36
N ASN A 69 -6.28 3.73 -10.66
CA ASN A 69 -7.40 4.45 -11.27
C ASN A 69 -8.50 3.45 -11.68
N GLU A 70 -9.64 3.96 -12.15
CA GLU A 70 -10.77 3.11 -12.53
C GLU A 70 -10.43 2.16 -13.68
N LYS A 71 -9.64 2.62 -14.65
CA LYS A 71 -9.22 1.78 -15.77
C LYS A 71 -8.35 0.60 -15.30
N ALA A 72 -7.45 0.86 -14.35
CA ALA A 72 -6.62 -0.18 -13.76
C ALA A 72 -7.47 -1.23 -13.03
N LYS A 73 -8.50 -0.80 -12.31
CA LYS A 73 -9.42 -1.71 -11.62
C LYS A 73 -10.18 -2.58 -12.62
N GLN A 74 -10.66 -2.00 -13.71
CA GLN A 74 -11.34 -2.74 -14.77
C GLN A 74 -10.42 -3.77 -15.44
N LEU A 75 -9.14 -3.47 -15.57
CA LEU A 75 -8.14 -4.34 -16.15
C LEU A 75 -7.48 -5.31 -15.14
N HIS A 76 -7.94 -5.30 -13.90
CA HIS A 76 -7.42 -6.15 -12.82
C HIS A 76 -5.94 -5.94 -12.52
N VAL A 77 -5.43 -4.72 -12.70
CA VAL A 77 -4.02 -4.39 -12.44
C VAL A 77 -3.64 -4.58 -10.96
N PRO A 78 -4.48 -4.22 -9.97
CA PRO A 78 -4.16 -4.52 -8.57
C PRO A 78 -3.90 -5.99 -8.29
N THR A 79 -4.70 -6.88 -8.87
CA THR A 79 -4.49 -8.34 -8.77
C THR A 79 -3.16 -8.75 -9.39
N TYR A 80 -2.83 -8.20 -10.54
CA TYR A 80 -1.55 -8.45 -11.20
C TYR A 80 -0.37 -8.05 -10.31
N LEU A 81 -0.42 -6.87 -9.71
CA LEU A 81 0.66 -6.38 -8.84
C LEU A 81 0.86 -7.28 -7.61
N ILE A 82 -0.21 -7.70 -6.97
CA ILE A 82 -0.13 -8.61 -5.82
C ILE A 82 0.45 -9.97 -6.25
N ASN A 83 0.00 -10.49 -7.40
CA ASN A 83 0.53 -11.75 -7.92
C ASN A 83 2.03 -11.66 -8.24
N GLU A 84 2.51 -10.52 -8.75
CA GLU A 84 3.93 -10.32 -8.99
C GLU A 84 4.73 -10.31 -7.68
N LEU A 85 4.20 -9.69 -6.63
CA LEU A 85 4.83 -9.76 -5.30
C LEU A 85 4.92 -11.20 -4.80
N VAL A 86 3.83 -11.95 -4.90
CA VAL A 86 3.81 -13.35 -4.45
C VAL A 86 4.82 -14.18 -5.21
N LYS A 87 4.93 -13.99 -6.53
CA LYS A 87 5.92 -14.70 -7.35
C LYS A 87 7.36 -14.38 -6.95
N ASP A 88 7.67 -13.10 -6.71
CA ASP A 88 9.02 -12.67 -6.38
C ASP A 88 9.53 -13.29 -5.07
N PHE A 89 8.63 -13.57 -4.14
CA PHE A 89 8.99 -14.11 -2.83
C PHE A 89 8.52 -15.54 -2.60
N GLN A 90 8.06 -16.20 -3.65
CA GLN A 90 7.62 -17.60 -3.59
C GLN A 90 8.77 -18.49 -3.09
N GLY A 91 8.46 -19.40 -2.15
CA GLY A 91 9.43 -20.31 -1.56
C GLY A 91 10.26 -19.70 -0.44
N GLN A 92 10.13 -18.42 -0.15
CA GLN A 92 10.78 -17.77 0.98
C GLN A 92 9.88 -17.79 2.20
N GLN A 93 10.50 -17.86 3.39
CA GLN A 93 9.74 -17.79 4.65
C GLN A 93 9.49 -16.35 5.04
N ARG A 94 8.62 -15.67 4.28
CA ARG A 94 8.23 -14.29 4.55
C ARG A 94 6.72 -14.18 4.58
N ILE A 95 6.23 -13.22 5.36
CA ILE A 95 4.81 -12.91 5.47
C ILE A 95 4.50 -11.72 4.56
N LEU A 96 3.51 -11.84 3.70
CA LEU A 96 2.94 -10.71 2.98
C LEU A 96 1.89 -10.06 3.86
N ASP A 97 2.17 -8.83 4.27
CA ASP A 97 1.32 -8.05 5.17
C ASP A 97 0.60 -6.96 4.39
N PHE A 98 -0.72 -7.07 4.27
CA PHE A 98 -1.56 -6.07 3.61
C PHE A 98 -1.89 -4.86 4.50
N GLU A 99 -1.37 -4.81 5.71
CA GLU A 99 -1.65 -3.77 6.69
C GLU A 99 -3.12 -3.74 7.17
N GLY A 100 -3.97 -4.57 6.60
CA GLY A 100 -5.37 -4.64 6.96
C GLY A 100 -6.22 -3.53 6.36
N SER A 101 -7.53 -3.65 6.56
CA SER A 101 -8.48 -2.62 6.21
C SER A 101 -9.78 -2.89 6.97
N MET A 102 -10.42 -1.82 7.42
CA MET A 102 -11.78 -1.88 7.99
C MET A 102 -12.86 -1.67 6.91
N VAL A 103 -12.47 -1.40 5.67
CA VAL A 103 -13.40 -1.28 4.53
C VAL A 103 -13.71 -2.68 4.02
N PRO A 104 -14.98 -3.16 4.09
CA PRO A 104 -15.31 -4.57 3.78
C PRO A 104 -14.88 -5.03 2.38
N GLY A 105 -15.04 -4.18 1.37
CA GLY A 105 -14.64 -4.52 0.01
C GLY A 105 -13.14 -4.73 -0.15
N VAL A 106 -12.33 -3.92 0.53
CA VAL A 106 -10.87 -4.03 0.51
C VAL A 106 -10.41 -5.25 1.30
N GLU A 107 -11.00 -5.50 2.45
CA GLU A 107 -10.70 -6.68 3.26
C GLU A 107 -11.00 -7.97 2.47
N ASN A 108 -12.17 -8.05 1.83
CA ASN A 108 -12.54 -9.21 1.01
C ASN A 108 -11.57 -9.42 -0.14
N PHE A 109 -11.12 -8.33 -0.77
CA PHE A 109 -10.12 -8.39 -1.83
C PHE A 109 -8.81 -9.02 -1.34
N TYR A 110 -8.31 -8.61 -0.18
CA TYR A 110 -7.09 -9.19 0.40
C TYR A 110 -7.28 -10.65 0.79
N GLN A 111 -8.42 -11.00 1.38
CA GLN A 111 -8.74 -12.38 1.75
C GLN A 111 -8.83 -13.31 0.54
N SER A 112 -9.18 -12.79 -0.64
CA SER A 112 -9.23 -13.57 -1.88
C SER A 112 -7.86 -14.15 -2.28
N PHE A 113 -6.76 -13.59 -1.77
CA PHE A 113 -5.40 -14.11 -1.96
C PHE A 113 -4.98 -15.12 -0.88
N GLY A 114 -5.90 -15.54 0.00
CA GLY A 114 -5.61 -16.45 1.09
C GLY A 114 -5.11 -15.77 2.37
N ALA A 115 -5.23 -14.46 2.46
CA ALA A 115 -4.81 -13.73 3.66
C ALA A 115 -5.72 -14.06 4.85
N HIS A 116 -5.12 -14.10 6.04
CA HIS A 116 -5.81 -14.30 7.30
C HIS A 116 -5.80 -13.00 8.10
N ALA A 117 -6.92 -12.69 8.75
CA ALA A 117 -7.00 -11.55 9.63
C ALA A 117 -6.27 -11.83 10.94
N GLU A 118 -5.35 -10.92 11.31
CA GLU A 118 -4.70 -10.92 12.62
C GLU A 118 -5.15 -9.66 13.36
N PRO A 119 -6.04 -9.79 14.36
CA PRO A 119 -6.51 -8.63 15.10
C PRO A 119 -5.41 -8.03 15.97
N TYR A 120 -5.37 -6.71 16.04
CA TYR A 120 -4.55 -6.00 17.00
C TYR A 120 -5.41 -5.00 17.75
N TYR A 121 -4.97 -4.63 18.94
CA TYR A 121 -5.75 -3.80 19.83
C TYR A 121 -5.23 -2.37 19.82
N TYR A 122 -6.15 -1.42 19.77
CA TYR A 122 -5.86 -0.02 19.88
C TYR A 122 -6.22 0.48 21.27
N PHE A 123 -5.27 1.10 21.96
CA PHE A 123 -5.49 1.67 23.28
C PHE A 123 -5.43 3.19 23.18
N LYS A 124 -6.47 3.84 23.70
CA LYS A 124 -6.52 5.28 23.80
C LYS A 124 -6.68 5.65 25.27
N LYS A 125 -5.67 6.33 25.85
CA LYS A 125 -5.73 6.81 27.22
C LYS A 125 -6.13 8.27 27.21
N ARG A 126 -7.17 8.60 27.96
CA ARG A 126 -7.59 9.98 28.20
C ARG A 126 -7.18 10.36 29.60
N PHE A 127 -6.59 11.55 29.74
CA PHE A 127 -6.34 12.15 31.04
C PHE A 127 -7.54 13.01 31.39
N ILE A 128 -8.16 12.72 32.53
CA ILE A 128 -9.26 13.51 33.07
C ILE A 128 -8.65 14.44 34.12
N ASN A 129 -8.72 15.77 33.87
CA ASN A 129 -8.31 16.74 34.85
C ASN A 129 -9.46 16.97 35.85
N TYR A 130 -9.21 16.62 37.09
CA TYR A 130 -10.09 16.97 38.19
C TYR A 130 -9.64 18.33 38.70
N ALA A 131 -10.46 19.34 38.42
CA ALA A 131 -10.20 20.67 38.95
C ALA A 131 -10.65 20.78 40.39
#